data_04c006521b2dd72e873ed52a50925c76
#
_entry.id   04c006521b2dd72e873ed52a50925c76
#
_cell.length_a   1.000
_cell.length_b   1.000
_cell.length_c   1.000
_cell.angle_alpha   90.00
_cell.angle_beta   90.00
_cell.angle_gamma   90.00
#
_symmetry.space_group_name_H-M   'P 1'
#
loop_
_entity.id
_entity.type
_entity.pdbx_description
1 polymer ?
#
loop_
_entity_poly.entity_id
_entity_poly.type
_entity_poly.pdbx_seq_one_letter_code
_entity_poly.pdbx_strand_id
1 'polypeptide(L)'
;RLCVVQLSAGDGDAHVIKIPQNNICAPNLARLLSHQNTVKLFHFARFDIGVLTHYLDCQCQPVFCTKIASRLVRTYTDKHGLKDLCKAFLDLDISKQQQSSDWGALELSKAQIEYAASDVLYLHAIWEKLREMLIREGLMDLAQAAFDFLPIRSALDIKGFEDDDIFAHH
;
A
#
# COMPACT_ATOMS: atom_id res chain seq x y z
N ARG A 1 5.44 6.90 12.96
CA ARG A 1 5.32 8.34 12.62
C ARG A 1 5.28 8.51 11.11
N LEU A 2 4.31 9.28 10.57
CA LEU A 2 4.21 9.58 9.14
C LEU A 2 5.26 10.63 8.74
N CYS A 3 6.23 10.24 7.91
CA CYS A 3 7.33 11.12 7.48
C CYS A 3 7.25 11.46 5.99
N VAL A 4 6.86 10.48 5.18
CA VAL A 4 6.82 10.57 3.72
C VAL A 4 5.58 9.83 3.21
N VAL A 5 4.97 10.38 2.16
CA VAL A 5 3.93 9.71 1.36
C VAL A 5 4.36 9.77 -0.10
N GLN A 6 4.35 8.64 -0.77
CA GLN A 6 4.62 8.55 -2.19
C GLN A 6 3.36 8.20 -2.98
N LEU A 7 3.19 8.85 -4.13
CA LEU A 7 2.04 8.70 -5.02
C LEU A 7 2.50 8.57 -6.47
N SER A 8 1.79 7.78 -7.24
CA SER A 8 1.89 7.73 -8.70
C SER A 8 0.49 7.60 -9.31
N ALA A 9 0.26 8.28 -10.43
CA ALA A 9 -0.97 8.14 -11.20
C ALA A 9 -0.89 7.01 -12.25
N GLY A 10 0.24 6.29 -12.34
CA GLY A 10 0.49 5.28 -13.36
C GLY A 10 0.98 5.83 -14.69
N ASP A 11 1.38 7.09 -14.70
CA ASP A 11 1.88 7.85 -15.86
C ASP A 11 3.41 7.77 -16.06
N GLY A 12 4.08 7.02 -15.18
CA GLY A 12 5.55 6.90 -15.16
C GLY A 12 6.23 7.85 -14.19
N ASP A 13 5.48 8.76 -13.58
CA ASP A 13 5.98 9.68 -12.57
C ASP A 13 5.62 9.24 -11.15
N ALA A 14 6.46 9.62 -10.19
CA ALA A 14 6.20 9.45 -8.76
C ALA A 14 6.40 10.77 -8.01
N HIS A 15 5.46 11.08 -7.13
CA HIS A 15 5.51 12.24 -6.25
C HIS A 15 5.88 11.78 -4.84
N VAL A 16 7.00 12.25 -4.33
CA VAL A 16 7.46 11.99 -2.95
C VAL A 16 7.15 13.20 -2.10
N ILE A 17 6.18 13.08 -1.21
CA ILE A 17 5.64 14.15 -0.38
C ILE A 17 6.21 14.00 1.02
N LYS A 18 7.05 14.95 1.44
CA LYS A 18 7.54 15.01 2.80
C LYS A 18 6.50 15.65 3.73
N ILE A 19 6.20 14.98 4.84
CA ILE A 19 5.24 15.45 5.82
C ILE A 19 5.96 16.19 6.95
N PRO A 20 5.64 17.49 7.19
CA PRO A 20 6.25 18.26 8.28
C PRO A 20 5.92 17.64 9.64
N GLN A 21 6.94 17.47 10.47
CA GLN A 21 6.81 16.74 11.74
C GLN A 21 6.21 17.56 12.90
N ASN A 22 6.26 18.87 12.80
CA ASN A 22 5.73 19.81 13.79
C ASN A 22 4.24 20.16 13.58
N ASN A 23 3.74 19.95 12.36
CA ASN A 23 2.33 20.16 12.03
C ASN A 23 1.95 19.24 10.88
N ILE A 24 1.33 18.10 11.19
CA ILE A 24 0.87 17.15 10.17
C ILE A 24 -0.48 17.63 9.65
N CYS A 25 -0.43 18.44 8.57
CA CYS A 25 -1.61 18.95 7.91
C CYS A 25 -1.44 18.80 6.38
N ALA A 26 -2.22 17.91 5.78
CA ALA A 26 -2.18 17.63 4.34
C ALA A 26 -3.61 17.46 3.78
N PRO A 27 -4.45 18.53 3.78
CA PRO A 27 -5.89 18.42 3.45
C PRO A 27 -6.14 17.96 2.01
N ASN A 28 -5.29 18.35 1.07
CA ASN A 28 -5.40 17.89 -0.32
C ASN A 28 -5.11 16.40 -0.46
N LEU A 29 -4.13 15.89 0.27
CA LEU A 29 -3.81 14.47 0.31
C LEU A 29 -4.95 13.69 0.97
N ALA A 30 -5.45 14.13 2.11
CA ALA A 30 -6.60 13.52 2.79
C ALA A 30 -7.84 13.46 1.87
N ARG A 31 -8.13 14.54 1.14
CA ARG A 31 -9.23 14.60 0.15
C ARG A 31 -9.01 13.60 -0.99
N LEU A 32 -7.78 13.48 -1.53
CA LEU A 32 -7.45 12.51 -2.58
C LEU A 32 -7.64 11.08 -2.08
N LEU A 33 -7.13 10.77 -0.89
CA LEU A 33 -7.23 9.43 -0.28
C LEU A 33 -8.69 9.04 0.02
N SER A 34 -9.54 10.00 0.38
CA SER A 34 -10.97 9.79 0.66
C SER A 34 -11.86 9.82 -0.59
N HIS A 35 -11.30 10.08 -1.79
CA HIS A 35 -12.09 10.21 -3.01
C HIS A 35 -12.65 8.86 -3.47
N GLN A 36 -13.99 8.72 -3.47
CA GLN A 36 -14.68 7.44 -3.66
C GLN A 36 -14.58 6.88 -5.09
N ASN A 37 -14.35 7.73 -6.09
CA ASN A 37 -14.22 7.30 -7.49
C ASN A 37 -12.77 7.01 -7.91
N THR A 38 -11.81 7.04 -6.97
CA THR A 38 -10.40 6.77 -7.23
C THR A 38 -9.96 5.58 -6.39
N VAL A 39 -9.65 4.46 -7.02
CA VAL A 39 -9.07 3.28 -6.33
C VAL A 39 -7.64 3.59 -5.93
N LYS A 40 -7.31 3.41 -4.66
CA LYS A 40 -5.94 3.54 -4.14
C LYS A 40 -5.25 2.19 -4.17
N LEU A 41 -4.17 2.09 -4.94
CA LEU A 41 -3.35 0.88 -5.04
C LEU A 41 -2.27 0.89 -3.95
N PHE A 42 -2.21 -0.18 -3.17
CA PHE A 42 -1.19 -0.37 -2.14
C PHE A 42 -0.52 -1.73 -2.26
N HIS A 43 0.69 -1.81 -1.71
CA HIS A 43 1.30 -3.09 -1.38
C HIS A 43 1.40 -3.21 0.15
N PHE A 44 0.66 -4.14 0.75
CA PHE A 44 0.46 -4.28 2.20
C PHE A 44 -0.37 -3.15 2.84
N ALA A 45 -1.49 -2.80 2.20
CA ALA A 45 -2.38 -1.68 2.54
C ALA A 45 -2.80 -1.59 4.01
N ARG A 46 -2.89 -2.71 4.76
CA ARG A 46 -3.24 -2.76 6.19
C ARG A 46 -2.41 -1.76 7.01
N PHE A 47 -1.09 -1.72 6.78
CA PHE A 47 -0.20 -0.81 7.49
C PHE A 47 -0.41 0.64 7.06
N ASP A 48 -0.42 0.90 5.75
CA ASP A 48 -0.53 2.26 5.21
C ASP A 48 -1.86 2.91 5.56
N ILE A 49 -2.98 2.18 5.45
CA ILE A 49 -4.31 2.69 5.83
C ILE A 49 -4.32 3.10 7.31
N GLY A 50 -3.77 2.28 8.20
CA GLY A 50 -3.70 2.59 9.62
C GLY A 50 -2.92 3.89 9.89
N VAL A 51 -1.75 4.03 9.28
CA VAL A 51 -0.91 5.23 9.42
C VAL A 51 -1.61 6.46 8.82
N LEU A 52 -2.14 6.36 7.60
CA LEU A 52 -2.80 7.48 6.93
C LEU A 52 -4.07 7.94 7.67
N THR A 53 -4.90 7.01 8.13
CA THR A 53 -6.09 7.31 8.92
C THR A 53 -5.72 7.99 10.24
N HIS A 54 -4.71 7.46 10.95
CA HIS A 54 -4.28 8.00 12.24
C HIS A 54 -3.73 9.43 12.14
N TYR A 55 -2.92 9.73 11.12
CA TYR A 55 -2.24 11.02 11.01
C TYR A 55 -2.97 12.06 10.17
N LEU A 56 -3.79 11.65 9.20
CA LEU A 56 -4.47 12.56 8.26
C LEU A 56 -5.97 12.62 8.46
N ASP A 57 -6.53 11.82 9.39
CA ASP A 57 -7.97 11.72 9.67
C ASP A 57 -8.79 11.53 8.38
N CYS A 58 -8.37 10.60 7.51
CA CYS A 58 -8.98 10.34 6.22
C CYS A 58 -9.51 8.91 6.13
N GLN A 59 -10.61 8.71 5.40
CA GLN A 59 -11.13 7.40 5.04
C GLN A 59 -10.50 6.95 3.72
N CYS A 60 -9.43 6.16 3.80
CA CYS A 60 -8.72 5.68 2.62
C CYS A 60 -9.48 4.54 1.94
N GLN A 61 -10.46 4.88 1.10
CA GLN A 61 -11.30 3.95 0.31
C GLN A 61 -11.70 4.60 -1.03
N PRO A 62 -12.03 3.80 -2.09
CA PRO A 62 -11.78 2.34 -2.22
C PRO A 62 -10.30 1.99 -2.35
N VAL A 63 -9.95 0.76 -1.98
CA VAL A 63 -8.57 0.26 -1.92
C VAL A 63 -8.42 -1.01 -2.76
N PHE A 64 -7.24 -1.22 -3.34
CA PHE A 64 -6.78 -2.50 -3.86
C PHE A 64 -5.42 -2.82 -3.25
N CYS A 65 -5.29 -3.99 -2.62
CA CYS A 65 -4.04 -4.44 -2.02
C CYS A 65 -3.38 -5.53 -2.86
N THR A 66 -2.28 -5.20 -3.53
CA THR A 66 -1.55 -6.14 -4.39
C THR A 66 -0.99 -7.35 -3.63
N LYS A 67 -0.62 -7.20 -2.36
CA LYS A 67 -0.15 -8.31 -1.52
C LYS A 67 -1.26 -9.32 -1.21
N ILE A 68 -2.47 -8.84 -0.87
CA ILE A 68 -3.64 -9.71 -0.64
C ILE A 68 -4.05 -10.38 -1.94
N ALA A 69 -4.18 -9.63 -3.04
CA ALA A 69 -4.47 -10.18 -4.35
C ALA A 69 -3.47 -11.28 -4.74
N SER A 70 -2.17 -11.02 -4.58
CA SER A 70 -1.13 -12.02 -4.83
C SER A 70 -1.29 -13.28 -3.98
N ARG A 71 -1.64 -13.16 -2.71
CA ARG A 71 -1.88 -14.32 -1.82
C ARG A 71 -3.07 -15.16 -2.26
N LEU A 72 -4.11 -14.53 -2.77
CA LEU A 72 -5.31 -15.22 -3.24
C LEU A 72 -5.06 -16.02 -4.53
N VAL A 73 -4.27 -15.49 -5.48
CA VAL A 73 -4.11 -16.10 -6.81
C VAL A 73 -2.78 -16.82 -7.02
N ARG A 74 -1.76 -16.62 -6.16
CA ARG A 74 -0.44 -17.25 -6.26
C ARG A 74 -0.17 -18.19 -5.10
N THR A 75 -1.09 -19.13 -4.87
CA THR A 75 -1.05 -20.09 -3.76
C THR A 75 0.11 -21.09 -3.83
N TYR A 76 0.82 -21.15 -4.94
CA TYR A 76 1.97 -22.01 -5.20
C TYR A 76 3.31 -21.45 -4.68
N THR A 77 3.31 -20.29 -4.03
CA THR A 77 4.53 -19.60 -3.56
C THR A 77 4.27 -18.74 -2.34
N ASP A 78 5.28 -18.55 -1.49
CA ASP A 78 5.27 -17.60 -0.37
C ASP A 78 5.85 -16.22 -0.75
N LYS A 79 6.25 -16.02 -2.02
CA LYS A 79 6.88 -14.80 -2.52
C LYS A 79 5.84 -13.77 -2.95
N HIS A 80 5.31 -13.03 -1.98
CA HIS A 80 4.28 -12.00 -2.19
C HIS A 80 4.77 -10.57 -1.89
N GLY A 81 6.08 -10.37 -1.70
CA GLY A 81 6.67 -9.03 -1.52
C GLY A 81 6.67 -8.24 -2.81
N LEU A 82 6.71 -6.88 -2.72
CA LEU A 82 6.71 -6.02 -3.91
C LEU A 82 7.87 -6.36 -4.86
N LYS A 83 9.09 -6.57 -4.32
CA LYS A 83 10.24 -7.00 -5.12
C LYS A 83 9.97 -8.31 -5.87
N ASP A 84 9.32 -9.28 -5.20
CA ASP A 84 9.01 -10.57 -5.82
C ASP A 84 7.98 -10.43 -6.93
N LEU A 85 6.99 -9.54 -6.76
CA LEU A 85 5.99 -9.25 -7.78
C LEU A 85 6.59 -8.49 -8.97
N CYS A 86 7.44 -7.49 -8.72
CA CYS A 86 8.19 -6.80 -9.78
C CYS A 86 9.03 -7.78 -10.60
N LYS A 87 9.73 -8.70 -9.93
CA LYS A 87 10.53 -9.71 -10.64
C LYS A 87 9.66 -10.69 -11.42
N ALA A 88 8.57 -11.17 -10.83
CA ALA A 88 7.71 -12.18 -11.44
C ALA A 88 6.88 -11.65 -12.63
N PHE A 89 6.40 -10.41 -12.56
CA PHE A 89 5.47 -9.87 -13.56
C PHE A 89 6.10 -8.90 -14.55
N LEU A 90 7.20 -8.25 -14.16
CA LEU A 90 7.83 -7.16 -14.93
C LEU A 90 9.28 -7.45 -15.29
N ASP A 91 9.87 -8.54 -14.77
CA ASP A 91 11.29 -8.89 -14.84
C ASP A 91 12.23 -7.79 -14.30
N LEU A 92 11.75 -7.02 -13.31
CA LEU A 92 12.47 -5.92 -12.68
C LEU A 92 13.00 -6.33 -11.30
N ASP A 93 14.27 -5.99 -11.02
CA ASP A 93 14.88 -6.09 -9.70
C ASP A 93 14.86 -4.72 -9.01
N ILE A 94 14.03 -4.55 -7.96
CA ILE A 94 14.01 -3.35 -7.13
C ILE A 94 14.86 -3.53 -5.88
N SER A 95 15.55 -2.46 -5.45
CA SER A 95 16.39 -2.46 -4.26
C SER A 95 15.54 -2.35 -2.99
N LYS A 96 16.01 -2.96 -1.89
CA LYS A 96 15.45 -2.78 -0.52
C LYS A 96 16.38 -1.98 0.40
N GLN A 97 17.48 -1.44 -0.13
CA GLN A 97 18.56 -0.87 0.70
C GLN A 97 18.14 0.32 1.56
N GLN A 98 17.14 1.09 1.15
CA GLN A 98 16.68 2.28 1.89
C GLN A 98 15.50 2.01 2.82
N GLN A 99 15.01 0.77 2.92
CA GLN A 99 13.80 0.44 3.70
C GLN A 99 13.89 0.86 5.17
N SER A 100 15.08 0.76 5.78
CA SER A 100 15.35 1.11 7.20
C SER A 100 16.11 2.45 7.36
N SER A 101 16.13 3.30 6.34
CA SER A 101 16.80 4.60 6.42
C SER A 101 16.01 5.62 7.24
N ASP A 102 16.66 6.72 7.66
CA ASP A 102 15.98 7.79 8.40
C ASP A 102 15.08 8.63 7.48
N TRP A 103 13.81 8.27 7.42
CA TRP A 103 12.77 8.98 6.68
C TRP A 103 12.34 10.30 7.34
N GLY A 104 12.73 10.52 8.61
CA GLY A 104 12.49 11.76 9.35
C GLY A 104 13.54 12.84 9.12
N ALA A 105 14.65 12.54 8.44
CA ALA A 105 15.73 13.48 8.14
C ALA A 105 15.22 14.77 7.50
N LEU A 106 15.90 15.89 7.74
CA LEU A 106 15.48 17.21 7.21
C LEU A 106 15.40 17.20 5.68
N GLU A 107 16.37 16.58 5.03
CA GLU A 107 16.42 16.37 3.58
C GLU A 107 16.55 14.88 3.27
N LEU A 108 15.86 14.41 2.25
CA LEU A 108 15.99 13.05 1.77
C LEU A 108 17.11 12.97 0.74
N SER A 109 17.96 11.97 0.84
CA SER A 109 18.97 11.68 -0.17
C SER A 109 18.31 11.25 -1.49
N LYS A 110 19.06 11.39 -2.59
CA LYS A 110 18.62 10.91 -3.90
C LYS A 110 18.24 9.42 -3.87
N ALA A 111 19.03 8.58 -3.18
CA ALA A 111 18.77 7.16 -3.04
C ALA A 111 17.45 6.87 -2.28
N GLN A 112 17.11 7.66 -1.26
CA GLN A 112 15.84 7.55 -0.57
C GLN A 112 14.66 7.94 -1.48
N ILE A 113 14.79 9.03 -2.25
CA ILE A 113 13.76 9.46 -3.20
C ILE A 113 13.53 8.40 -4.28
N GLU A 114 14.60 7.86 -4.86
CA GLU A 114 14.53 6.79 -5.87
C GLU A 114 13.88 5.52 -5.30
N TYR A 115 14.22 5.16 -4.07
CA TYR A 115 13.58 4.03 -3.38
C TYR A 115 12.08 4.27 -3.17
N ALA A 116 11.69 5.41 -2.58
CA ALA A 116 10.29 5.76 -2.35
C ALA A 116 9.48 5.79 -3.66
N ALA A 117 10.06 6.31 -4.73
CA ALA A 117 9.45 6.29 -6.06
C ALA A 117 9.22 4.85 -6.56
N SER A 118 10.19 3.95 -6.36
CA SER A 118 10.09 2.56 -6.80
C SER A 118 8.96 1.77 -6.10
N ASP A 119 8.56 2.17 -4.90
CA ASP A 119 7.48 1.52 -4.16
C ASP A 119 6.08 1.77 -4.77
N VAL A 120 5.92 2.78 -5.62
CA VAL A 120 4.64 3.14 -6.24
C VAL A 120 4.61 3.05 -7.77
N LEU A 121 5.74 3.25 -8.45
CA LEU A 121 5.81 3.31 -9.91
C LEU A 121 5.29 2.03 -10.61
N TYR A 122 5.46 0.88 -9.98
CA TYR A 122 5.15 -0.42 -10.59
C TYR A 122 3.78 -0.98 -10.17
N LEU A 123 3.07 -0.31 -9.24
CA LEU A 123 1.83 -0.83 -8.68
C LEU A 123 0.71 -0.99 -9.72
N HIS A 124 0.61 -0.08 -10.70
CA HIS A 124 -0.40 -0.16 -11.75
C HIS A 124 -0.21 -1.39 -12.64
N ALA A 125 1.01 -1.64 -13.11
CA ALA A 125 1.31 -2.80 -13.94
C ALA A 125 1.11 -4.14 -13.18
N ILE A 126 1.47 -4.17 -11.89
CA ILE A 126 1.21 -5.32 -11.01
C ILE A 126 -0.29 -5.51 -10.78
N TRP A 127 -1.02 -4.43 -10.55
CA TRP A 127 -2.47 -4.43 -10.36
C TRP A 127 -3.20 -5.03 -11.57
N GLU A 128 -2.86 -4.63 -12.79
CA GLU A 128 -3.45 -5.19 -14.01
C GLU A 128 -3.30 -6.71 -14.07
N LYS A 129 -2.08 -7.23 -13.85
CA LYS A 129 -1.80 -8.66 -13.84
C LYS A 129 -2.57 -9.41 -12.76
N LEU A 130 -2.57 -8.89 -11.55
CA LEU A 130 -3.28 -9.54 -10.44
C LEU A 130 -4.80 -9.49 -10.61
N ARG A 131 -5.34 -8.39 -11.16
CA ARG A 131 -6.76 -8.26 -11.47
C ARG A 131 -7.20 -9.28 -12.51
N GLU A 132 -6.44 -9.45 -13.60
CA GLU A 132 -6.70 -10.50 -14.61
C GLU A 132 -6.71 -11.89 -13.97
N MET A 133 -5.76 -12.20 -13.09
CA MET A 133 -5.69 -13.49 -12.39
C MET A 133 -6.89 -13.69 -11.46
N LEU A 134 -7.28 -12.67 -10.68
CA LEU A 134 -8.45 -12.74 -9.79
C LEU A 134 -9.75 -13.01 -10.56
N ILE A 135 -9.92 -12.36 -11.72
CA ILE A 135 -11.09 -12.58 -12.59
C ILE A 135 -11.07 -14.02 -13.14
N ARG A 136 -9.94 -14.47 -13.66
CA ARG A 136 -9.80 -15.83 -14.22
C ARG A 136 -10.10 -16.92 -13.19
N GLU A 137 -9.66 -16.73 -11.94
CA GLU A 137 -9.87 -17.71 -10.85
C GLU A 137 -11.25 -17.54 -10.17
N GLY A 138 -12.08 -16.56 -10.56
CA GLY A 138 -13.38 -16.28 -9.94
C GLY A 138 -13.29 -15.76 -8.51
N LEU A 139 -12.17 -15.10 -8.14
CA LEU A 139 -11.88 -14.65 -6.78
C LEU A 139 -12.03 -13.13 -6.60
N MET A 140 -12.53 -12.40 -7.61
CA MET A 140 -12.60 -10.94 -7.57
C MET A 140 -13.51 -10.43 -6.44
N ASP A 141 -14.70 -11.04 -6.26
CA ASP A 141 -15.66 -10.62 -5.23
C ASP A 141 -15.10 -10.88 -3.83
N LEU A 142 -14.43 -12.02 -3.63
CA LEU A 142 -13.76 -12.33 -2.37
C LEU A 142 -12.61 -11.36 -2.08
N ALA A 143 -11.83 -11.03 -3.09
CA ALA A 143 -10.75 -10.05 -2.97
C ALA A 143 -11.31 -8.66 -2.63
N GLN A 144 -12.39 -8.23 -3.29
CA GLN A 144 -13.04 -6.95 -3.00
C GLN A 144 -13.54 -6.88 -1.56
N ALA A 145 -14.23 -7.92 -1.08
CA ALA A 145 -14.67 -7.99 0.33
C ALA A 145 -13.50 -7.90 1.32
N ALA A 146 -12.36 -8.54 1.00
CA ALA A 146 -11.14 -8.44 1.80
C ALA A 146 -10.56 -7.02 1.77
N PHE A 147 -10.59 -6.32 0.63
CA PHE A 147 -10.13 -4.94 0.53
C PHE A 147 -11.05 -3.97 1.29
N ASP A 148 -12.36 -4.18 1.22
CA ASP A 148 -13.35 -3.36 1.93
C ASP A 148 -13.24 -3.52 3.46
N PHE A 149 -12.75 -4.67 3.92
CA PHE A 149 -12.49 -4.93 5.34
C PHE A 149 -11.20 -4.30 5.87
N LEU A 150 -10.26 -3.91 5.01
CA LEU A 150 -8.94 -3.38 5.43
C LEU A 150 -9.01 -2.18 6.39
N PRO A 151 -9.90 -1.19 6.22
CA PRO A 151 -10.01 -0.10 7.20
C PRO A 151 -10.43 -0.59 8.59
N ILE A 152 -11.32 -1.58 8.66
CA ILE A 152 -11.72 -2.22 9.93
C ILE A 152 -10.53 -2.97 10.53
N ARG A 153 -9.81 -3.76 9.73
CA ARG A 153 -8.62 -4.47 10.20
C ARG A 153 -7.55 -3.52 10.73
N SER A 154 -7.30 -2.42 10.02
CA SER A 154 -6.35 -1.38 10.47
C SER A 154 -6.81 -0.69 11.76
N ALA A 155 -8.11 -0.46 11.92
CA ALA A 155 -8.66 0.09 13.16
C ALA A 155 -8.49 -0.87 14.35
N LEU A 156 -8.64 -2.17 14.14
CA LEU A 156 -8.35 -3.20 15.15
C LEU A 156 -6.87 -3.17 15.57
N ASP A 157 -5.95 -3.04 14.61
CA ASP A 157 -4.52 -2.93 14.91
C ASP A 157 -4.20 -1.74 15.81
N ILE A 158 -4.76 -0.56 15.48
CA ILE A 158 -4.59 0.67 16.27
C ILE A 158 -5.16 0.50 17.70
N LYS A 159 -6.16 -0.36 17.88
CA LYS A 159 -6.77 -0.67 19.19
C LYS A 159 -6.03 -1.75 19.97
N GLY A 160 -4.94 -2.31 19.43
CA GLY A 160 -4.12 -3.32 20.09
C GLY A 160 -4.48 -4.78 19.78
N PHE A 161 -5.31 -5.02 18.76
CA PHE A 161 -5.66 -6.37 18.27
C PHE A 161 -4.81 -6.81 17.07
N GLU A 162 -3.57 -6.31 16.96
CA GLU A 162 -2.73 -6.57 15.79
C GLU A 162 -2.31 -8.05 15.67
N ASP A 163 -2.09 -8.72 16.79
CA ASP A 163 -1.69 -10.13 16.87
C ASP A 163 -2.86 -11.08 17.11
N ASP A 164 -4.05 -10.54 17.41
CA ASP A 164 -5.24 -11.33 17.69
C ASP A 164 -6.05 -11.59 16.41
N ASP A 165 -6.40 -12.85 16.19
CA ASP A 165 -7.48 -13.22 15.29
C ASP A 165 -8.80 -13.26 16.07
N ILE A 166 -9.53 -12.14 16.07
CA ILE A 166 -10.83 -12.02 16.78
C ILE A 166 -11.90 -12.96 16.24
N PHE A 167 -11.67 -13.63 15.13
CA PHE A 167 -12.56 -14.64 14.54
C PHE A 167 -12.10 -16.06 14.84
N ALA A 168 -10.94 -16.24 15.46
CA ALA A 168 -10.45 -17.57 15.81
C ALA A 168 -11.33 -18.20 16.90
N HIS A 169 -11.56 -19.50 16.77
CA HIS A 169 -12.15 -20.32 17.84
C HIS A 169 -11.00 -20.83 18.72
N HIS A 170 -11.00 -20.46 19.99
CA HIS A 170 -10.07 -20.94 21.01
C HIS A 170 -10.70 -22.11 21.79
#